data_44a81ce7234b3961567ada95d66a504d
#
_entry.id   44a81ce7234b3961567ada95d66a504d
#
_cell.length_a   1.000
_cell.length_b   1.000
_cell.length_c   1.000
_cell.angle_alpha   90.00
_cell.angle_beta   90.00
_cell.angle_gamma   90.00
#
_symmetry.space_group_name_H-M   'P 1'
#
loop_
_entity.id
_entity.type
_entity.pdbx_description
1 polymer ?
#
loop_
_entity_poly.entity_id
_entity_poly.type
_entity_poly.pdbx_seq_one_letter_code
_entity_poly.pdbx_strand_id
1 'polypeptide(L)'
;MRKQRQTHGEEVANVLTHGAGMLFGLTAIVVLMIAGIRTGDPWVIGSFAVYALCMTSSYVTSTFYHAASDPKRKCQLRRWDHSAIYLHIAGTYTPFTLVALRDEGFWGWGLFITVWLAAVIGVWFSFRRMKKKDNLKTVCYLPVSYTHLRAHETVLD
;
A
#
# COMPACT_ATOMS: atom_id res chain seq x y z
N MET A 1 -10.29 26.63 -6.95
CA MET A 1 -9.77 25.62 -7.89
C MET A 1 -10.87 24.62 -8.20
N ARG A 2 -11.30 24.51 -9.46
CA ARG A 2 -12.26 23.49 -9.91
C ARG A 2 -11.59 22.11 -9.78
N LYS A 3 -12.17 21.23 -8.99
CA LYS A 3 -11.76 19.82 -8.92
C LYS A 3 -11.98 19.23 -10.32
N GLN A 4 -10.90 18.96 -11.06
CA GLN A 4 -11.01 18.30 -12.35
C GLN A 4 -11.66 16.92 -12.09
N ARG A 5 -12.85 16.73 -12.66
CA ARG A 5 -13.46 15.39 -12.73
C ARG A 5 -12.69 14.62 -13.79
N GLN A 6 -12.25 13.44 -13.44
CA GLN A 6 -11.63 12.53 -14.42
C GLN A 6 -12.61 12.33 -15.58
N THR A 7 -12.08 12.30 -16.79
CA THR A 7 -12.83 12.01 -18.00
C THR A 7 -13.22 10.54 -18.03
N HIS A 8 -14.21 10.17 -18.82
CA HIS A 8 -14.62 8.77 -18.99
C HIS A 8 -13.45 7.91 -19.48
N GLY A 9 -12.64 8.42 -20.41
CA GLY A 9 -11.46 7.71 -20.91
C GLY A 9 -10.40 7.44 -19.82
N GLU A 10 -10.14 8.42 -18.93
CA GLU A 10 -9.24 8.24 -17.79
C GLU A 10 -9.76 7.19 -16.81
N GLU A 11 -11.06 7.18 -16.52
CA GLU A 11 -11.65 6.16 -15.64
C GLU A 11 -11.52 4.76 -16.25
N VAL A 12 -11.77 4.59 -17.55
CA VAL A 12 -11.60 3.31 -18.26
C VAL A 12 -10.13 2.86 -18.23
N ALA A 13 -9.20 3.76 -18.52
CA ALA A 13 -7.77 3.45 -18.46
C ALA A 13 -7.34 3.00 -17.05
N ASN A 14 -7.83 3.67 -16.01
CA ASN A 14 -7.56 3.31 -14.62
C ASN A 14 -8.15 1.93 -14.27
N VAL A 15 -9.39 1.63 -14.70
CA VAL A 15 -9.98 0.30 -14.49
C VAL A 15 -9.14 -0.79 -15.16
N LEU A 16 -8.68 -0.59 -16.38
CA LEU A 16 -7.88 -1.58 -17.11
C LEU A 16 -6.51 -1.78 -16.46
N THR A 17 -5.81 -0.72 -16.13
CA THR A 17 -4.47 -0.80 -15.52
C THR A 17 -4.50 -1.41 -14.12
N HIS A 18 -5.43 -0.97 -13.26
CA HIS A 18 -5.58 -1.54 -11.92
C HIS A 18 -6.18 -2.93 -11.94
N GLY A 19 -7.06 -3.25 -12.90
CA GLY A 19 -7.57 -4.60 -13.13
C GLY A 19 -6.46 -5.58 -13.54
N ALA A 20 -5.57 -5.17 -14.42
CA ALA A 20 -4.36 -5.94 -14.74
C ALA A 20 -3.46 -6.11 -13.50
N GLY A 21 -3.29 -5.05 -12.69
CA GLY A 21 -2.59 -5.11 -11.41
C GLY A 21 -3.24 -6.08 -10.40
N MET A 22 -4.56 -6.18 -10.39
CA MET A 22 -5.28 -7.15 -9.56
C MET A 22 -4.96 -8.60 -9.98
N LEU A 23 -4.96 -8.91 -11.28
CA LEU A 23 -4.57 -10.23 -11.79
C LEU A 23 -3.11 -10.55 -11.45
N PHE A 24 -2.23 -9.56 -11.61
CA PHE A 24 -0.83 -9.69 -11.19
C PHE A 24 -0.72 -9.96 -9.68
N GLY A 25 -1.50 -9.26 -8.86
CA GLY A 25 -1.53 -9.46 -7.40
C GLY A 25 -1.97 -10.86 -7.00
N LEU A 26 -3.01 -11.41 -7.65
CA LEU A 26 -3.45 -12.78 -7.41
C LEU A 26 -2.37 -13.80 -7.76
N THR A 27 -1.68 -13.60 -8.88
CA THR A 27 -0.54 -14.43 -9.28
C THR A 27 0.61 -14.32 -8.26
N ALA A 28 0.91 -13.09 -7.82
CA ALA A 28 1.96 -12.84 -6.84
C ALA A 28 1.67 -13.50 -5.48
N ILE A 29 0.41 -13.57 -5.03
CA ILE A 29 0.05 -14.33 -3.83
C ILE A 29 0.54 -15.78 -3.95
N VAL A 30 0.20 -16.46 -5.05
CA VAL A 30 0.57 -17.86 -5.26
C VAL A 30 2.09 -18.03 -5.30
N VAL A 31 2.77 -17.21 -6.10
CA VAL A 31 4.23 -17.29 -6.29
C VAL A 31 4.98 -17.01 -4.99
N LEU A 32 4.61 -15.94 -4.26
CA LEU A 32 5.26 -15.58 -3.02
C LEU A 32 4.98 -16.59 -1.90
N MET A 33 3.77 -17.15 -1.84
CA MET A 33 3.47 -18.20 -0.87
C MET A 33 4.27 -19.47 -1.15
N ILE A 34 4.39 -19.90 -2.41
CA ILE A 34 5.23 -21.04 -2.77
C ILE A 34 6.70 -20.76 -2.42
N ALA A 35 7.19 -19.58 -2.77
CA ALA A 35 8.56 -19.17 -2.44
C ALA A 35 8.80 -19.14 -0.93
N GLY A 36 7.90 -18.54 -0.16
CA GLY A 36 7.99 -18.46 1.30
C GLY A 36 7.98 -19.83 1.96
N ILE A 37 7.05 -20.72 1.58
CA ILE A 37 6.95 -22.08 2.12
C ILE A 37 8.23 -22.88 1.87
N ARG A 38 8.86 -22.70 0.71
CA ARG A 38 10.13 -23.38 0.38
C ARG A 38 11.29 -22.98 1.28
N THR A 39 11.26 -21.81 1.91
CA THR A 39 12.31 -21.40 2.86
C THR A 39 12.19 -22.10 4.21
N GLY A 40 10.98 -22.55 4.58
CA GLY A 40 10.68 -23.09 5.91
C GLY A 40 10.70 -22.04 7.04
N ASP A 41 10.99 -20.78 6.74
CA ASP A 41 11.04 -19.70 7.74
C ASP A 41 9.64 -19.04 7.89
N PRO A 42 9.01 -19.14 9.09
CA PRO A 42 7.69 -18.54 9.33
C PRO A 42 7.66 -17.01 9.12
N TRP A 43 8.78 -16.31 9.34
CA TRP A 43 8.88 -14.88 9.14
C TRP A 43 8.83 -14.50 7.66
N VAL A 44 9.48 -15.30 6.81
CA VAL A 44 9.42 -15.14 5.36
C VAL A 44 7.99 -15.40 4.86
N ILE A 45 7.39 -16.51 5.29
CA ILE A 45 6.02 -16.88 4.90
C ILE A 45 5.04 -15.79 5.31
N GLY A 46 5.07 -15.37 6.58
CA GLY A 46 4.16 -14.37 7.13
C GLY A 46 4.31 -13.00 6.45
N SER A 47 5.54 -12.54 6.26
CA SER A 47 5.80 -11.25 5.64
C SER A 47 5.44 -11.22 4.14
N PHE A 48 5.66 -12.31 3.41
CA PHE A 48 5.24 -12.43 2.02
C PHE A 48 3.72 -12.46 1.89
N ALA A 49 3.02 -13.14 2.81
CA ALA A 49 1.57 -13.13 2.86
C ALA A 49 1.02 -11.71 3.09
N VAL A 50 1.54 -10.99 4.08
CA VAL A 50 1.14 -9.62 4.38
C VAL A 50 1.38 -8.69 3.17
N TYR A 51 2.57 -8.76 2.58
CA TYR A 51 2.89 -7.96 1.39
C TYR A 51 1.92 -8.24 0.24
N ALA A 52 1.74 -9.51 -0.12
CA ALA A 52 0.90 -9.91 -1.25
C ALA A 52 -0.56 -9.51 -1.06
N LEU A 53 -1.10 -9.66 0.15
CA LEU A 53 -2.46 -9.25 0.49
C LEU A 53 -2.64 -7.72 0.44
N CYS A 54 -1.71 -6.96 1.01
CA CYS A 54 -1.75 -5.50 0.99
C CYS A 54 -1.64 -4.95 -0.45
N MET A 55 -0.74 -5.50 -1.26
CA MET A 55 -0.58 -5.13 -2.66
C MET A 55 -1.86 -5.43 -3.46
N THR A 56 -2.38 -6.65 -3.35
CA THR A 56 -3.59 -7.06 -4.08
C THR A 56 -4.79 -6.24 -3.66
N SER A 57 -4.98 -5.97 -2.36
CA SER A 57 -6.09 -5.15 -1.86
C SER A 57 -6.07 -3.73 -2.42
N SER A 58 -4.88 -3.15 -2.63
CA SER A 58 -4.71 -1.83 -3.24
C SER A 58 -5.22 -1.81 -4.69
N TYR A 59 -4.87 -2.81 -5.51
CA TYR A 59 -5.38 -2.90 -6.88
C TYR A 59 -6.88 -3.21 -6.93
N VAL A 60 -7.37 -4.07 -6.05
CA VAL A 60 -8.80 -4.40 -5.95
C VAL A 60 -9.62 -3.16 -5.62
N THR A 61 -9.25 -2.43 -4.56
CA THR A 61 -10.00 -1.23 -4.15
C THR A 61 -9.96 -0.13 -5.20
N SER A 62 -8.84 0.05 -5.87
CA SER A 62 -8.68 1.02 -6.95
C SER A 62 -9.54 0.66 -8.17
N THR A 63 -9.52 -0.60 -8.60
CA THR A 63 -10.35 -1.08 -9.70
C THR A 63 -11.82 -0.82 -9.44
N PHE A 64 -12.34 -1.20 -8.25
CA PHE A 64 -13.72 -0.94 -7.90
C PHE A 64 -14.06 0.54 -7.77
N TYR A 65 -13.14 1.36 -7.27
CA TYR A 65 -13.34 2.79 -7.18
C TYR A 65 -13.52 3.43 -8.57
N HIS A 66 -12.66 3.08 -9.52
CA HIS A 66 -12.72 3.64 -10.87
C HIS A 66 -13.90 3.08 -11.67
N ALA A 67 -14.28 1.82 -11.47
CA ALA A 67 -15.43 1.21 -12.10
C ALA A 67 -16.79 1.71 -11.58
N ALA A 68 -16.84 2.33 -10.40
CA ALA A 68 -18.09 2.76 -9.79
C ALA A 68 -18.69 3.98 -10.49
N SER A 69 -19.94 3.86 -10.97
CA SER A 69 -20.72 4.94 -11.58
C SER A 69 -21.59 5.68 -10.58
N ASP A 70 -22.09 4.99 -9.54
CA ASP A 70 -22.91 5.62 -8.50
C ASP A 70 -22.09 6.56 -7.61
N PRO A 71 -22.47 7.86 -7.47
CA PRO A 71 -21.70 8.84 -6.70
C PRO A 71 -21.52 8.49 -5.22
N LYS A 72 -22.51 7.82 -4.61
CA LYS A 72 -22.44 7.45 -3.18
C LYS A 72 -21.43 6.31 -2.98
N ARG A 73 -21.51 5.27 -3.81
CA ARG A 73 -20.57 4.14 -3.81
C ARG A 73 -19.16 4.62 -4.14
N LYS A 74 -19.01 5.47 -5.17
CA LYS A 74 -17.71 6.03 -5.57
C LYS A 74 -17.07 6.84 -4.44
N CYS A 75 -17.85 7.58 -3.65
CA CYS A 75 -17.36 8.31 -2.49
C CYS A 75 -16.86 7.37 -1.37
N GLN A 76 -17.54 6.24 -1.15
CA GLN A 76 -17.10 5.22 -0.17
C GLN A 76 -15.85 4.50 -0.66
N LEU A 77 -15.86 4.00 -1.90
CA LEU A 77 -14.75 3.28 -2.50
C LEU A 77 -13.48 4.12 -2.58
N ARG A 78 -13.60 5.43 -2.82
CA ARG A 78 -12.45 6.34 -2.75
C ARG A 78 -11.76 6.37 -1.40
N ARG A 79 -12.48 6.16 -0.30
CA ARG A 79 -11.86 6.08 1.03
C ARG A 79 -11.06 4.79 1.19
N TRP A 80 -11.61 3.68 0.72
CA TRP A 80 -10.93 2.39 0.72
C TRP A 80 -9.69 2.41 -0.18
N ASP A 81 -9.82 2.94 -1.40
CA ASP A 81 -8.71 3.12 -2.33
C ASP A 81 -7.56 3.92 -1.71
N HIS A 82 -7.87 5.07 -1.09
CA HIS A 82 -6.85 5.87 -0.41
C HIS A 82 -6.27 5.18 0.83
N SER A 83 -7.06 4.41 1.56
CA SER A 83 -6.59 3.65 2.72
C SER A 83 -5.67 2.50 2.33
N ALA A 84 -5.98 1.83 1.23
CA ALA A 84 -5.20 0.71 0.72
C ALA A 84 -3.77 1.11 0.33
N ILE A 85 -3.54 2.36 -0.07
CA ILE A 85 -2.19 2.87 -0.37
C ILE A 85 -1.29 2.82 0.89
N TYR A 86 -1.80 3.25 2.05
CA TYR A 86 -1.04 3.20 3.30
C TYR A 86 -0.72 1.75 3.71
N LEU A 87 -1.69 0.85 3.55
CA LEU A 87 -1.51 -0.58 3.83
C LEU A 87 -0.51 -1.21 2.84
N HIS A 88 -0.57 -0.83 1.56
CA HIS A 88 0.37 -1.30 0.55
C HIS A 88 1.80 -0.90 0.91
N ILE A 89 2.01 0.35 1.30
CA ILE A 89 3.33 0.82 1.74
C ILE A 89 3.81 0.01 2.94
N ALA A 90 3.00 -0.13 3.99
CA ALA A 90 3.38 -0.90 5.18
C ALA A 90 3.62 -2.39 4.86
N GLY A 91 2.80 -2.97 3.99
CA GLY A 91 2.98 -4.33 3.49
C GLY A 91 4.30 -4.53 2.76
N THR A 92 4.72 -3.55 1.93
CA THR A 92 5.99 -3.59 1.21
C THR A 92 7.20 -3.57 2.16
N TYR A 93 7.13 -2.79 3.23
CA TYR A 93 8.19 -2.75 4.24
C TYR A 93 8.24 -4.01 5.11
N THR A 94 7.16 -4.78 5.21
CA THR A 94 7.08 -5.94 6.09
C THR A 94 8.15 -6.99 5.81
N PRO A 95 8.34 -7.53 4.58
CA PRO A 95 9.41 -8.49 4.31
C PRO A 95 10.81 -7.88 4.45
N PHE A 96 10.97 -6.60 4.13
CA PHE A 96 12.25 -5.93 4.29
C PHE A 96 12.65 -5.83 5.77
N THR A 97 11.73 -5.43 6.64
CA THR A 97 12.00 -5.21 8.06
C THR A 97 12.08 -6.51 8.86
N LEU A 98 11.19 -7.49 8.58
CA LEU A 98 11.08 -8.72 9.36
C LEU A 98 11.94 -9.88 8.82
N VAL A 99 12.50 -9.73 7.61
CA VAL A 99 13.40 -10.74 7.02
C VAL A 99 14.80 -10.19 6.85
N ALA A 100 14.95 -9.10 6.06
CA ALA A 100 16.28 -8.58 5.75
C ALA A 100 16.94 -7.84 6.93
N LEU A 101 16.16 -7.11 7.74
CA LEU A 101 16.67 -6.33 8.89
C LEU A 101 16.36 -7.00 10.25
N ARG A 102 15.91 -8.24 10.27
CA ARG A 102 15.50 -8.90 11.53
C ARG A 102 16.62 -8.95 12.56
N ASP A 103 17.84 -9.25 12.11
CA ASP A 103 19.00 -9.45 12.95
C ASP A 103 19.77 -8.15 13.26
N GLU A 104 19.36 -7.03 12.63
CA GLU A 104 19.91 -5.68 12.88
C GLU A 104 19.34 -5.03 14.16
N GLY A 105 18.79 -5.82 15.06
CA GLY A 105 18.29 -5.40 16.37
C GLY A 105 17.18 -4.37 16.31
N PHE A 106 17.43 -3.19 16.90
CA PHE A 106 16.40 -2.14 16.99
C PHE A 106 15.92 -1.59 15.64
N TRP A 107 16.77 -1.59 14.61
CA TRP A 107 16.44 -0.98 13.33
C TRP A 107 15.32 -1.72 12.58
N GLY A 108 15.32 -3.03 12.53
CA GLY A 108 14.28 -3.82 11.87
C GLY A 108 12.91 -3.62 12.52
N TRP A 109 12.82 -3.83 13.82
CA TRP A 109 11.58 -3.68 14.58
C TRP A 109 11.11 -2.23 14.70
N GLY A 110 12.03 -1.30 14.92
CA GLY A 110 11.72 0.13 15.00
C GLY A 110 11.10 0.65 13.70
N LEU A 111 11.68 0.31 12.57
CA LEU A 111 11.15 0.68 11.26
C LEU A 111 9.78 0.02 10.98
N PHE A 112 9.64 -1.28 11.30
CA PHE A 112 8.37 -2.00 11.17
C PHE A 112 7.24 -1.30 11.93
N ILE A 113 7.45 -1.03 13.22
CA ILE A 113 6.46 -0.39 14.08
C ILE A 113 6.13 1.01 13.56
N THR A 114 7.13 1.79 13.18
CA THR A 114 6.94 3.16 12.67
C THR A 114 6.09 3.20 11.42
N VAL A 115 6.38 2.33 10.44
CA VAL A 115 5.64 2.29 9.17
C VAL A 115 4.21 1.81 9.37
N TRP A 116 3.98 0.80 10.22
CA TRP A 116 2.64 0.33 10.52
C TRP A 116 1.81 1.34 11.33
N LEU A 117 2.42 2.04 12.28
CA LEU A 117 1.74 3.15 12.98
C LEU A 117 1.36 4.27 12.01
N ALA A 118 2.28 4.66 11.11
CA ALA A 118 1.98 5.66 10.07
C ALA A 118 0.84 5.19 9.15
N ALA A 119 0.80 3.90 8.79
CA ALA A 119 -0.28 3.33 7.99
C ALA A 119 -1.62 3.39 8.72
N VAL A 120 -1.69 3.00 9.99
CA VAL A 120 -2.92 3.08 10.82
C VAL A 120 -3.42 4.53 10.90
N ILE A 121 -2.54 5.48 11.16
CA ILE A 121 -2.88 6.91 11.19
C ILE A 121 -3.39 7.37 9.83
N GLY A 122 -2.75 6.98 8.72
CA GLY A 122 -3.15 7.31 7.36
C GLY A 122 -4.53 6.75 7.00
N VAL A 123 -4.80 5.49 7.34
CA VAL A 123 -6.11 4.84 7.20
C VAL A 123 -7.17 5.62 7.98
N TRP A 124 -6.89 5.91 9.25
CA TRP A 124 -7.82 6.66 10.11
C TRP A 124 -8.18 8.03 9.53
N PHE A 125 -7.18 8.78 9.02
CA PHE A 125 -7.44 10.06 8.33
C PHE A 125 -8.23 9.90 7.03
N SER A 126 -8.10 8.80 6.31
CA SER A 126 -8.88 8.52 5.10
C SER A 126 -10.37 8.36 5.39
N PHE A 127 -10.73 7.81 6.56
CA PHE A 127 -12.11 7.63 6.98
C PHE A 127 -12.69 8.85 7.70
N ARG A 128 -11.87 9.64 8.38
CA ARG A 128 -12.35 10.90 8.95
C ARG A 128 -12.73 11.88 7.83
N ARG A 129 -13.91 12.46 7.94
CA ARG A 129 -14.40 13.53 7.08
C ARG A 129 -13.61 14.80 7.40
N MET A 130 -12.38 14.92 6.90
CA MET A 130 -11.64 16.17 7.01
C MET A 130 -12.29 17.20 6.09
N LYS A 131 -13.05 18.12 6.69
CA LYS A 131 -13.39 19.37 6.06
C LYS A 131 -12.07 20.05 5.66
N LYS A 132 -11.77 20.01 4.35
CA LYS A 132 -10.91 20.99 3.67
C LYS A 132 -9.50 21.22 4.23
N LYS A 133 -8.58 20.24 4.08
CA LYS A 133 -7.15 20.54 3.88
C LYS A 133 -6.46 19.31 3.28
N ASP A 134 -6.24 19.34 1.96
CA ASP A 134 -5.56 18.27 1.21
C ASP A 134 -4.05 18.17 1.56
N ASN A 135 -3.50 19.15 2.26
CA ASN A 135 -2.05 19.24 2.54
C ASN A 135 -1.55 18.21 3.56
N LEU A 136 -2.40 17.75 4.49
CA LEU A 136 -1.96 16.80 5.52
C LEU A 136 -1.73 15.39 4.97
N LYS A 137 -2.44 15.02 3.89
CA LYS A 137 -2.25 13.73 3.22
C LYS A 137 -0.87 13.63 2.56
N THR A 138 -0.43 14.69 1.93
CA THR A 138 0.90 14.78 1.30
C THR A 138 2.01 14.68 2.34
N VAL A 139 1.85 15.30 3.51
CA VAL A 139 2.84 15.24 4.60
C VAL A 139 3.00 13.83 5.17
N CYS A 140 1.94 13.01 5.21
CA CYS A 140 2.04 11.62 5.66
C CYS A 140 2.77 10.70 4.65
N TYR A 141 2.84 11.07 3.36
CA TYR A 141 3.59 10.31 2.35
C TYR A 141 5.09 10.64 2.35
N LEU A 142 5.47 11.86 2.72
CA LEU A 142 6.86 12.33 2.67
C LEU A 142 7.83 11.54 3.57
N PRO A 143 7.52 11.20 4.84
CA PRO A 143 8.45 10.44 5.68
C PRO A 143 8.75 9.06 5.12
N VAL A 144 7.74 8.40 4.52
CA VAL A 144 7.89 7.06 3.95
C VAL A 144 8.76 7.10 2.68
N SER A 145 8.60 8.11 1.84
CA SER A 145 9.44 8.29 0.64
C SER A 145 10.89 8.66 1.01
N TYR A 146 11.09 9.44 2.08
CA TYR A 146 12.43 9.85 2.51
C TYR A 146 13.23 8.70 3.13
N THR A 147 12.58 7.84 3.92
CA THR A 147 13.22 6.64 4.47
C THR A 147 13.61 5.64 3.39
N HIS A 148 12.84 5.57 2.30
CA HIS A 148 13.18 4.73 1.14
C HIS A 148 14.46 5.17 0.44
N LEU A 149 14.65 6.48 0.23
CA LEU A 149 15.85 7.04 -0.41
C LEU A 149 17.10 6.77 0.45
N ARG A 150 17.01 6.97 1.77
CA ARG A 150 18.15 6.78 2.68
C ARG A 150 18.54 5.31 2.87
N ALA A 151 17.55 4.40 2.88
CA ALA A 151 17.82 2.96 2.95
C ALA A 151 18.55 2.45 1.67
N HIS A 152 18.29 3.08 0.52
CA HIS A 152 18.97 2.74 -0.73
C HIS A 152 20.42 3.22 -0.78
N GLU A 153 20.75 4.35 -0.14
CA GLU A 153 22.11 4.86 -0.04
C GLU A 153 23.00 4.00 0.89
N THR A 154 22.45 3.46 1.97
CA THR A 154 23.22 2.62 2.93
C THR A 154 23.47 1.19 2.46
N VAL A 155 22.86 0.74 1.36
CA VAL A 155 23.11 -0.60 0.78
C VAL A 155 24.19 -0.54 -0.34
N LEU A 156 24.60 0.67 -0.76
CA LEU A 156 25.58 0.87 -1.84
C LEU A 156 27.01 1.24 -1.32
N ASP A 157 27.18 1.42 -0.01
CA ASP A 157 28.49 1.58 0.66
C ASP A 157 28.88 0.28 1.38
#